data_67176c7da6599d4e9265c16cc03eee95
#
_entry.id   67176c7da6599d4e9265c16cc03eee95
#
_cell.length_a   1.000
_cell.length_b   1.000
_cell.length_c   1.000
_cell.angle_alpha   90.00
_cell.angle_beta   90.00
_cell.angle_gamma   90.00
#
_symmetry.space_group_name_H-M   'P 1'
#
loop_
_entity.id
_entity.type
_entity.pdbx_description
1 polymer ?
#
loop_
_entity_poly.entity_id
_entity_poly.type
_entity_poly.pdbx_seq_one_letter_code
_entity_poly.pdbx_strand_id
1 'polypeptide(L)'
;SEPRSLGRVKRLEDGNEKYIQILKNNFPSNFNLKGIRIVLDCANGAGYKSAPIILSDLGAKVFSIGVKPDGLNINYNCGSTFPEGLRKYVKKYKADIGISLDGDADRVIMCDERSQIIDGDQIIAMIGKRWKRKKILKGGVIGTLMSNYGLEKFFISEKINFKRSNVGDRYVKEMMKKYNYNLGGEQSGHIILGKFATTGDGLLVALETLFALRKGKLASELFKVYKPVPQKLLNIKVKDKKIVNSTKCKKAIKTASEMIKNKGRLIVRPSGTEPKVRIMCESFNLSLINKCIDIIKKTIH
;
A
#
# COMPACT_ATOMS: atom_id res chain seq x y z
N SER A 1 -4.05 31.96 20.85
CA SER A 1 -2.92 32.63 20.18
C SER A 1 -3.41 34.02 19.73
N GLU A 2 -2.67 35.06 20.04
CA GLU A 2 -3.01 36.38 19.55
C GLU A 2 -2.88 36.44 18.02
N PRO A 3 -3.77 37.22 17.31
CA PRO A 3 -3.74 37.32 15.85
C PRO A 3 -2.38 37.73 15.27
N ARG A 4 -1.59 38.49 16.06
CA ARG A 4 -0.22 38.91 15.67
C ARG A 4 0.82 37.82 15.69
N SER A 5 0.56 36.66 16.34
CA SER A 5 1.46 35.50 16.42
C SER A 5 1.16 34.44 15.34
N LEU A 6 0.15 34.66 14.50
CA LEU A 6 -0.18 33.76 13.40
C LEU A 6 0.82 33.96 12.26
N GLY A 7 1.31 32.84 11.72
CA GLY A 7 2.17 32.85 10.55
C GLY A 7 1.45 33.42 9.33
N ARG A 8 2.21 33.90 8.35
CA ARG A 8 1.67 34.39 7.07
C ARG A 8 1.79 33.29 6.01
N VAL A 9 0.73 33.11 5.22
CA VAL A 9 0.76 32.23 4.05
C VAL A 9 1.54 32.92 2.93
N LYS A 10 2.51 32.21 2.35
CA LYS A 10 3.22 32.63 1.13
C LYS A 10 2.97 31.60 0.04
N ARG A 11 2.49 32.04 -1.12
CA ARG A 11 2.36 31.19 -2.29
C ARG A 11 3.73 30.87 -2.85
N LEU A 12 3.98 29.59 -3.11
CA LEU A 12 5.19 29.09 -3.78
C LEU A 12 4.85 28.76 -5.23
N GLU A 13 5.25 29.61 -6.16
CA GLU A 13 4.89 29.49 -7.58
C GLU A 13 5.58 28.28 -8.27
N ASP A 14 6.81 27.97 -7.85
CA ASP A 14 7.66 26.89 -8.39
C ASP A 14 7.61 25.59 -7.58
N GLY A 15 6.53 25.37 -6.82
CA GLY A 15 6.42 24.21 -5.93
C GLY A 15 6.46 22.86 -6.65
N ASN A 16 5.81 22.76 -7.82
CA ASN A 16 5.81 21.54 -8.62
C ASN A 16 7.20 21.22 -9.18
N GLU A 17 7.89 22.23 -9.74
CA GLU A 17 9.22 22.09 -10.31
C GLU A 17 10.22 21.65 -9.24
N LYS A 18 10.18 22.26 -8.08
CA LYS A 18 11.02 21.88 -6.92
C LYS A 18 10.75 20.43 -6.49
N TYR A 19 9.49 20.04 -6.40
CA TYR A 19 9.12 18.66 -6.04
C TYR A 19 9.65 17.65 -7.06
N ILE A 20 9.44 17.90 -8.36
CA ILE A 20 9.96 17.06 -9.45
C ILE A 20 11.48 16.96 -9.35
N GLN A 21 12.17 18.07 -9.12
CA GLN A 21 13.63 18.07 -8.99
C GLN A 21 14.11 17.29 -7.78
N ILE A 22 13.45 17.44 -6.61
CA ILE A 22 13.75 16.66 -5.41
C ILE A 22 13.60 15.16 -5.69
N LEU A 23 12.51 14.76 -6.36
CA LEU A 23 12.30 13.35 -6.70
C LEU A 23 13.38 12.81 -7.64
N LYS A 24 13.73 13.55 -8.69
CA LYS A 24 14.79 13.15 -9.65
C LYS A 24 16.16 13.01 -8.96
N ASN A 25 16.49 13.89 -8.04
CA ASN A 25 17.78 13.89 -7.33
C ASN A 25 17.96 12.67 -6.40
N ASN A 26 16.89 11.94 -6.09
CA ASN A 26 16.97 10.69 -5.33
C ASN A 26 17.52 9.52 -6.15
N PHE A 27 17.64 9.67 -7.48
CA PHE A 27 18.08 8.62 -8.39
C PHE A 27 19.35 9.05 -9.13
N PRO A 28 20.15 8.09 -9.65
CA PRO A 28 21.32 8.42 -10.47
C PRO A 28 20.94 9.26 -11.70
N SER A 29 21.79 10.19 -12.11
CA SER A 29 21.56 11.10 -13.24
C SER A 29 21.29 10.39 -14.57
N ASN A 30 21.77 9.17 -14.75
CA ASN A 30 21.52 8.33 -15.92
C ASN A 30 20.25 7.49 -15.83
N PHE A 31 19.42 7.67 -14.78
CA PHE A 31 18.14 6.99 -14.68
C PHE A 31 17.20 7.48 -15.77
N ASN A 32 16.71 6.58 -16.59
CA ASN A 32 15.72 6.86 -17.60
C ASN A 32 14.73 5.70 -17.75
N LEU A 33 13.59 5.99 -18.36
CA LEU A 33 12.48 5.07 -18.58
C LEU A 33 12.19 4.90 -20.09
N LYS A 34 13.18 5.15 -20.94
CA LYS A 34 13.03 4.98 -22.41
C LYS A 34 12.56 3.57 -22.73
N GLY A 35 11.55 3.48 -23.58
CA GLY A 35 10.95 2.22 -24.02
C GLY A 35 9.88 1.66 -23.08
N ILE A 36 9.68 2.22 -21.88
CA ILE A 36 8.63 1.78 -20.96
C ILE A 36 7.32 2.51 -21.25
N ARG A 37 6.23 1.76 -21.38
CA ARG A 37 4.86 2.26 -21.53
C ARG A 37 4.16 2.19 -20.19
N ILE A 38 3.68 3.32 -19.70
CA ILE A 38 3.06 3.47 -18.39
C ILE A 38 1.63 3.97 -18.54
N VAL A 39 0.65 3.28 -17.96
CA VAL A 39 -0.65 3.87 -17.67
C VAL A 39 -0.56 4.51 -16.30
N LEU A 40 -0.86 5.80 -16.21
CA LEU A 40 -0.81 6.57 -14.98
C LEU A 40 -2.20 7.11 -14.65
N ASP A 41 -2.74 6.70 -13.50
CA ASP A 41 -3.98 7.21 -12.92
C ASP A 41 -3.66 8.13 -11.74
N CYS A 42 -3.98 9.41 -11.88
CA CYS A 42 -3.73 10.43 -10.86
C CYS A 42 -4.97 10.73 -9.99
N ALA A 43 -6.03 9.92 -10.07
CA ALA A 43 -7.23 10.06 -9.26
C ALA A 43 -7.92 11.45 -9.34
N ASN A 44 -7.66 12.26 -10.37
CA ASN A 44 -7.99 13.70 -10.42
C ASN A 44 -7.53 14.46 -9.14
N GLY A 45 -6.41 14.01 -8.56
CA GLY A 45 -5.87 14.48 -7.29
C GLY A 45 -4.57 15.28 -7.43
N ALA A 46 -3.84 15.43 -6.33
CA ALA A 46 -2.65 16.29 -6.23
C ALA A 46 -1.54 15.95 -7.24
N GLY A 47 -1.39 14.66 -7.62
CA GLY A 47 -0.37 14.20 -8.56
C GLY A 47 -0.62 14.52 -10.01
N TYR A 48 -1.75 15.12 -10.40
CA TYR A 48 -2.20 15.25 -11.79
C TYR A 48 -1.26 16.04 -12.72
N LYS A 49 -0.48 16.97 -12.18
CA LYS A 49 0.55 17.73 -12.95
C LYS A 49 1.92 17.08 -12.83
N SER A 50 2.41 16.89 -11.60
CA SER A 50 3.79 16.45 -11.35
C SER A 50 4.08 15.03 -11.85
N ALA A 51 3.15 14.09 -11.66
CA ALA A 51 3.40 12.70 -12.00
C ALA A 51 3.54 12.45 -13.53
N PRO A 52 2.68 12.98 -14.42
CA PRO A 52 2.89 12.85 -15.85
C PRO A 52 4.19 13.50 -16.33
N ILE A 53 4.53 14.68 -15.79
CA ILE A 53 5.73 15.43 -16.19
C ILE A 53 6.99 14.63 -15.87
N ILE A 54 7.16 14.20 -14.62
CA ILE A 54 8.38 13.48 -14.19
C ILE A 54 8.58 12.18 -14.97
N LEU A 55 7.51 11.41 -15.21
CA LEU A 55 7.61 10.16 -15.98
C LEU A 55 7.95 10.40 -17.44
N SER A 56 7.37 11.44 -18.05
CA SER A 56 7.68 11.83 -19.44
C SER A 56 9.10 12.38 -19.58
N ASP A 57 9.55 13.21 -18.64
CA ASP A 57 10.92 13.74 -18.59
C ASP A 57 11.97 12.62 -18.45
N LEU A 58 11.63 11.54 -17.76
CA LEU A 58 12.47 10.34 -17.67
C LEU A 58 12.42 9.48 -18.95
N GLY A 59 11.60 9.87 -19.95
CA GLY A 59 11.53 9.21 -21.25
C GLY A 59 10.51 8.08 -21.37
N ALA A 60 9.60 7.92 -20.42
CA ALA A 60 8.52 6.95 -20.52
C ALA A 60 7.45 7.40 -21.54
N LYS A 61 6.78 6.44 -22.19
CA LYS A 61 5.52 6.70 -22.91
C LYS A 61 4.37 6.60 -21.90
N VAL A 62 3.81 7.76 -21.53
CA VAL A 62 2.80 7.88 -20.48
C VAL A 62 1.39 8.01 -21.08
N PHE A 63 0.45 7.18 -20.61
CA PHE A 63 -0.98 7.26 -20.91
C PHE A 63 -1.70 7.68 -19.62
N SER A 64 -1.94 8.99 -19.48
CA SER A 64 -2.52 9.56 -18.25
C SER A 64 -4.04 9.47 -18.25
N ILE A 65 -4.61 9.05 -17.11
CA ILE A 65 -6.03 9.08 -16.77
C ILE A 65 -6.21 9.73 -15.40
N GLY A 66 -7.41 10.22 -15.07
CA GLY A 66 -7.63 10.91 -13.80
C GLY A 66 -6.79 12.19 -13.67
N VAL A 67 -6.62 12.97 -14.74
CA VAL A 67 -5.79 14.19 -14.78
C VAL A 67 -6.58 15.46 -15.10
N LYS A 68 -7.90 15.42 -14.93
CA LYS A 68 -8.80 16.56 -15.18
C LYS A 68 -9.60 16.87 -13.92
N PRO A 69 -8.96 17.40 -12.85
CA PRO A 69 -9.66 17.74 -11.62
C PRO A 69 -10.66 18.88 -11.86
N ASP A 70 -11.89 18.71 -11.36
CA ASP A 70 -12.94 19.74 -11.37
C ASP A 70 -13.36 20.17 -9.95
N GLY A 71 -12.69 19.64 -8.92
CA GLY A 71 -12.98 19.88 -7.52
C GLY A 71 -14.00 18.93 -6.88
N LEU A 72 -14.72 18.13 -7.69
CA LEU A 72 -15.76 17.20 -7.24
C LEU A 72 -15.46 15.74 -7.60
N ASN A 73 -14.55 15.51 -8.54
CA ASN A 73 -14.28 14.19 -9.12
C ASN A 73 -13.04 13.48 -8.55
N ILE A 74 -12.44 13.98 -7.49
CA ILE A 74 -11.28 13.35 -6.84
C ILE A 74 -11.64 11.93 -6.35
N ASN A 75 -10.84 10.92 -6.71
CA ASN A 75 -11.08 9.50 -6.42
C ASN A 75 -12.41 8.93 -6.96
N TYR A 76 -13.15 9.67 -7.78
CA TYR A 76 -14.43 9.20 -8.30
C TYR A 76 -14.23 8.23 -9.47
N ASN A 77 -14.47 6.94 -9.24
CA ASN A 77 -14.25 5.84 -10.19
C ASN A 77 -12.84 5.80 -10.79
N CYS A 78 -11.84 6.28 -10.08
CA CYS A 78 -10.44 6.30 -10.48
C CYS A 78 -9.52 6.24 -9.25
N GLY A 79 -8.22 6.16 -9.49
CA GLY A 79 -7.21 6.15 -8.45
C GLY A 79 -7.03 4.81 -7.76
N SER A 80 -6.15 4.77 -6.76
CA SER A 80 -5.73 3.56 -6.05
C SER A 80 -6.87 2.86 -5.31
N THR A 81 -7.95 3.57 -5.02
CA THR A 81 -9.16 3.01 -4.37
C THR A 81 -10.11 2.34 -5.36
N PHE A 82 -9.93 2.55 -6.68
CA PHE A 82 -10.72 1.96 -7.76
C PHE A 82 -9.81 1.46 -8.91
N PRO A 83 -9.00 0.42 -8.68
CA PRO A 83 -7.96 -0.02 -9.62
C PRO A 83 -8.48 -0.72 -10.88
N GLU A 84 -9.79 -0.98 -11.00
CA GLU A 84 -10.37 -1.64 -12.17
C GLU A 84 -10.21 -0.80 -13.45
N GLY A 85 -10.28 0.54 -13.34
CA GLY A 85 -9.95 1.45 -14.43
C GLY A 85 -8.53 1.24 -14.94
N LEU A 86 -7.58 1.19 -14.01
CA LEU A 86 -6.16 0.96 -14.32
C LEU A 86 -5.94 -0.32 -15.13
N ARG A 87 -6.54 -1.44 -14.70
CA ARG A 87 -6.46 -2.75 -15.40
C ARG A 87 -6.92 -2.66 -16.85
N LYS A 88 -8.08 -2.01 -17.06
CA LYS A 88 -8.67 -1.82 -18.40
C LYS A 88 -7.72 -1.06 -19.33
N TYR A 89 -7.13 0.01 -18.83
CA TYR A 89 -6.23 0.84 -19.64
C TYR A 89 -4.86 0.19 -19.85
N VAL A 90 -4.30 -0.54 -18.87
CA VAL A 90 -3.07 -1.32 -19.06
C VAL A 90 -3.26 -2.31 -20.21
N LYS A 91 -4.36 -3.05 -20.25
CA LYS A 91 -4.70 -3.96 -21.35
C LYS A 91 -4.88 -3.23 -22.66
N LYS A 92 -5.64 -2.12 -22.66
CA LYS A 92 -5.94 -1.33 -23.88
C LYS A 92 -4.67 -0.80 -24.55
N TYR A 93 -3.75 -0.24 -23.77
CA TYR A 93 -2.53 0.38 -24.29
C TYR A 93 -1.34 -0.59 -24.34
N LYS A 94 -1.54 -1.87 -23.97
CA LYS A 94 -0.48 -2.87 -23.85
C LYS A 94 0.70 -2.30 -23.06
N ALA A 95 0.39 -1.65 -21.93
CA ALA A 95 1.39 -0.99 -21.10
C ALA A 95 2.23 -2.01 -20.33
N ASP A 96 3.49 -1.65 -20.08
CA ASP A 96 4.42 -2.51 -19.35
C ASP A 96 4.14 -2.48 -17.84
N ILE A 97 3.52 -1.38 -17.36
CA ILE A 97 3.07 -1.22 -15.98
C ILE A 97 1.96 -0.17 -15.89
N GLY A 98 1.02 -0.36 -14.97
CA GLY A 98 0.06 0.63 -14.53
C GLY A 98 0.43 1.17 -13.15
N ILE A 99 0.22 2.45 -12.91
CA ILE A 99 0.46 3.15 -11.66
C ILE A 99 -0.79 3.95 -11.34
N SER A 100 -1.35 3.77 -10.14
CA SER A 100 -2.52 4.50 -9.68
C SER A 100 -2.23 5.14 -8.33
N LEU A 101 -2.34 6.45 -8.27
CA LEU A 101 -2.24 7.25 -7.07
C LEU A 101 -3.64 7.45 -6.47
N ASP A 102 -3.73 7.91 -5.24
CA ASP A 102 -4.97 8.43 -4.66
C ASP A 102 -5.03 9.96 -4.69
N GLY A 103 -6.07 10.53 -4.10
CA GLY A 103 -6.37 11.97 -4.23
C GLY A 103 -5.28 12.91 -3.74
N ASP A 104 -4.60 12.58 -2.64
CA ASP A 104 -3.46 13.35 -2.08
C ASP A 104 -2.09 12.79 -2.48
N ALA A 105 -2.10 11.72 -3.32
CA ALA A 105 -0.91 11.08 -3.89
C ALA A 105 0.06 10.48 -2.87
N ASP A 106 -0.41 10.19 -1.65
CA ASP A 106 0.38 9.56 -0.60
C ASP A 106 0.38 8.03 -0.68
N ARG A 107 -0.52 7.45 -1.52
CA ARG A 107 -0.66 6.02 -1.79
C ARG A 107 -0.43 5.69 -3.25
N VAL A 108 0.03 4.46 -3.48
CA VAL A 108 0.17 3.90 -4.82
C VAL A 108 -0.24 2.43 -4.86
N ILE A 109 -1.04 2.10 -5.84
CA ILE A 109 -1.33 0.73 -6.27
C ILE A 109 -0.82 0.57 -7.70
N MET A 110 -0.33 -0.59 -8.06
CA MET A 110 0.20 -0.85 -9.38
C MET A 110 -0.55 -1.96 -10.10
N CYS A 111 -0.28 -2.11 -11.38
CA CYS A 111 -0.82 -3.16 -12.22
C CYS A 111 0.28 -3.64 -13.15
N ASP A 112 0.50 -4.95 -13.23
CA ASP A 112 1.49 -5.51 -14.15
C ASP A 112 0.97 -5.56 -15.59
N GLU A 113 1.82 -5.93 -16.54
CA GLU A 113 1.50 -6.07 -17.97
C GLU A 113 0.42 -7.13 -18.26
N ARG A 114 0.14 -8.02 -17.30
CA ARG A 114 -0.93 -9.03 -17.35
C ARG A 114 -2.23 -8.53 -16.74
N SER A 115 -2.29 -7.26 -16.40
CA SER A 115 -3.44 -6.61 -15.74
C SER A 115 -3.75 -7.20 -14.35
N GLN A 116 -2.75 -7.71 -13.63
CA GLN A 116 -2.89 -8.11 -12.24
C GLN A 116 -2.58 -6.93 -11.33
N ILE A 117 -3.46 -6.68 -10.37
CA ILE A 117 -3.27 -5.62 -9.37
C ILE A 117 -2.17 -6.03 -8.40
N ILE A 118 -1.28 -5.10 -8.13
CA ILE A 118 -0.15 -5.21 -7.21
C ILE A 118 -0.43 -4.25 -6.04
N ASP A 119 -0.70 -4.79 -4.88
CA ASP A 119 -1.01 -4.04 -3.67
C ASP A 119 0.25 -3.54 -2.94
N GLY A 120 0.04 -2.74 -1.88
CA GLY A 120 1.13 -2.18 -1.09
C GLY A 120 2.03 -3.25 -0.46
N ASP A 121 1.48 -4.38 -0.04
CA ASP A 121 2.27 -5.47 0.55
C ASP A 121 3.25 -6.10 -0.46
N GLN A 122 2.81 -6.26 -1.72
CA GLN A 122 3.67 -6.78 -2.80
C GLN A 122 4.76 -5.77 -3.19
N ILE A 123 4.42 -4.47 -3.19
CA ILE A 123 5.39 -3.40 -3.43
C ILE A 123 6.43 -3.36 -2.31
N ILE A 124 6.00 -3.39 -1.05
CA ILE A 124 6.88 -3.42 0.14
C ILE A 124 7.79 -4.67 0.11
N ALA A 125 7.26 -5.83 -0.26
CA ALA A 125 8.04 -7.06 -0.38
C ALA A 125 9.18 -6.92 -1.41
N MET A 126 8.85 -6.40 -2.59
CA MET A 126 9.81 -6.18 -3.67
C MET A 126 10.90 -5.18 -3.24
N ILE A 127 10.51 -4.03 -2.69
CA ILE A 127 11.45 -3.00 -2.25
C ILE A 127 12.32 -3.54 -1.10
N GLY A 128 11.74 -4.19 -0.10
CA GLY A 128 12.45 -4.74 1.06
C GLY A 128 13.54 -5.76 0.64
N LYS A 129 13.18 -6.71 -0.25
CA LYS A 129 14.14 -7.67 -0.81
C LYS A 129 15.26 -6.97 -1.60
N ARG A 130 14.90 -6.02 -2.45
CA ARG A 130 15.87 -5.26 -3.24
C ARG A 130 16.79 -4.43 -2.35
N TRP A 131 16.26 -3.71 -1.37
CA TRP A 131 17.03 -2.87 -0.45
C TRP A 131 17.96 -3.70 0.43
N LYS A 132 17.52 -4.88 0.90
CA LYS A 132 18.41 -5.82 1.60
C LYS A 132 19.59 -6.21 0.73
N ARG A 133 19.34 -6.67 -0.50
CA ARG A 133 20.41 -7.07 -1.44
C ARG A 133 21.36 -5.93 -1.77
N LYS A 134 20.87 -4.68 -1.78
CA LYS A 134 21.68 -3.47 -2.04
C LYS A 134 22.27 -2.86 -0.78
N LYS A 135 22.09 -3.47 0.39
CA LYS A 135 22.55 -2.96 1.69
C LYS A 135 21.97 -1.56 2.04
N ILE A 136 20.78 -1.26 1.53
CA ILE A 136 20.05 0.00 1.79
C ILE A 136 19.11 -0.17 2.97
N LEU A 137 18.53 -1.37 3.16
CA LEU A 137 17.58 -1.65 4.22
C LEU A 137 18.24 -1.52 5.59
N LYS A 138 17.66 -0.70 6.46
CA LYS A 138 18.08 -0.53 7.85
C LYS A 138 17.11 -1.25 8.78
N GLY A 139 17.62 -2.15 9.63
CA GLY A 139 16.87 -2.85 10.66
C GLY A 139 15.87 -3.87 10.11
N GLY A 140 14.82 -3.43 9.47
CA GLY A 140 13.76 -4.29 8.95
C GLY A 140 12.62 -3.51 8.31
N VAL A 141 11.42 -4.10 8.29
CA VAL A 141 10.21 -3.56 7.67
C VAL A 141 9.08 -3.47 8.68
N ILE A 142 8.33 -2.37 8.65
CA ILE A 142 7.09 -2.21 9.42
C ILE A 142 5.91 -2.38 8.46
N GLY A 143 5.08 -3.39 8.72
CA GLY A 143 3.73 -3.50 8.15
C GLY A 143 2.68 -3.14 9.18
N THR A 144 1.40 -3.36 8.85
CA THR A 144 0.29 -3.18 9.79
C THR A 144 -0.33 -4.52 10.20
N LEU A 145 -1.28 -4.46 11.12
CA LEU A 145 -2.11 -5.61 11.45
C LEU A 145 -2.87 -6.16 10.23
N MET A 146 -3.07 -5.34 9.19
CA MET A 146 -3.78 -5.75 7.97
C MET A 146 -2.85 -6.32 6.89
N SER A 147 -1.53 -6.16 7.00
CA SER A 147 -0.59 -6.74 6.05
C SER A 147 -0.74 -8.26 5.99
N ASN A 148 -0.68 -8.81 4.78
CA ASN A 148 -0.91 -10.23 4.51
C ASN A 148 0.05 -11.15 5.29
N TYR A 149 -0.43 -12.29 5.75
CA TYR A 149 0.41 -13.26 6.47
C TYR A 149 1.53 -13.82 5.59
N GLY A 150 1.30 -13.91 4.28
CA GLY A 150 2.32 -14.30 3.32
C GLY A 150 3.51 -13.33 3.27
N LEU A 151 3.27 -12.03 3.45
CA LEU A 151 4.32 -11.01 3.54
C LEU A 151 5.25 -11.25 4.74
N GLU A 152 4.67 -11.53 5.92
CA GLU A 152 5.44 -11.84 7.12
C GLU A 152 6.31 -13.10 6.93
N LYS A 153 5.72 -14.19 6.42
CA LYS A 153 6.46 -15.42 6.10
C LYS A 153 7.58 -15.17 5.08
N PHE A 154 7.31 -14.36 4.08
CA PHE A 154 8.30 -13.98 3.08
C PHE A 154 9.49 -13.23 3.72
N PHE A 155 9.26 -12.24 4.56
CA PHE A 155 10.34 -11.52 5.21
C PHE A 155 11.14 -12.40 6.17
N ILE A 156 10.49 -13.31 6.88
CA ILE A 156 11.16 -14.32 7.72
C ILE A 156 12.08 -15.20 6.86
N SER A 157 11.60 -15.72 5.72
CA SER A 157 12.41 -16.55 4.81
C SER A 157 13.58 -15.80 4.19
N GLU A 158 13.41 -14.51 3.93
CA GLU A 158 14.49 -13.63 3.45
C GLU A 158 15.39 -13.14 4.59
N LYS A 159 15.21 -13.58 5.85
CA LYS A 159 15.94 -13.11 7.03
C LYS A 159 15.89 -11.58 7.18
N ILE A 160 14.71 -11.00 6.99
CA ILE A 160 14.40 -9.59 7.20
C ILE A 160 13.49 -9.48 8.41
N ASN A 161 13.84 -8.65 9.38
CA ASN A 161 12.98 -8.39 10.52
C ASN A 161 11.69 -7.74 10.05
N PHE A 162 10.55 -8.28 10.50
CA PHE A 162 9.24 -7.75 10.19
C PHE A 162 8.46 -7.49 11.48
N LYS A 163 7.88 -6.32 11.61
CA LYS A 163 7.04 -5.95 12.73
C LYS A 163 5.72 -5.35 12.25
N ARG A 164 4.67 -5.51 13.06
CA ARG A 164 3.33 -5.00 12.75
C ARG A 164 2.98 -3.85 13.67
N SER A 165 2.54 -2.74 13.09
CA SER A 165 1.90 -1.63 13.81
C SER A 165 0.38 -1.78 13.84
N ASN A 166 -0.29 -0.92 14.57
CA ASN A 166 -1.70 -0.65 14.34
C ASN A 166 -1.91 -0.09 12.93
N VAL A 167 -3.16 -0.15 12.45
CA VAL A 167 -3.54 0.41 11.15
C VAL A 167 -3.51 1.94 11.21
N GLY A 168 -2.86 2.56 10.25
CA GLY A 168 -2.68 4.00 10.09
C GLY A 168 -1.21 4.37 9.93
N ASP A 169 -0.94 5.28 9.02
CA ASP A 169 0.36 5.80 8.64
C ASP A 169 1.19 6.31 9.83
N ARG A 170 0.52 7.03 10.74
CA ARG A 170 1.11 7.51 11.98
C ARG A 170 1.75 6.39 12.80
N TYR A 171 1.05 5.26 12.99
CA TYR A 171 1.56 4.13 13.76
C TYR A 171 2.72 3.43 13.07
N VAL A 172 2.67 3.33 11.72
CA VAL A 172 3.79 2.83 10.92
C VAL A 172 5.02 3.71 11.15
N LYS A 173 4.88 5.03 11.01
CA LYS A 173 5.96 6.01 11.19
C LYS A 173 6.54 5.99 12.61
N GLU A 174 5.69 5.96 13.63
CA GLU A 174 6.12 5.86 15.04
C GLU A 174 6.96 4.60 15.28
N MET A 175 6.53 3.44 14.75
CA MET A 175 7.28 2.20 14.87
C MET A 175 8.57 2.20 14.05
N MET A 176 8.59 2.77 12.85
CA MET A 176 9.80 2.94 12.06
C MET A 176 10.85 3.72 12.86
N LYS A 177 10.44 4.84 13.47
CA LYS A 177 11.31 5.65 14.33
C LYS A 177 11.80 4.86 15.55
N LYS A 178 10.88 4.18 16.26
CA LYS A 178 11.19 3.40 17.48
C LYS A 178 12.24 2.31 17.23
N TYR A 179 12.17 1.60 16.10
CA TYR A 179 13.07 0.49 15.78
C TYR A 179 14.21 0.89 14.83
N ASN A 180 14.30 2.16 14.45
CA ASN A 180 15.26 2.67 13.45
C ASN A 180 15.20 1.89 12.12
N TYR A 181 13.96 1.64 11.65
CA TYR A 181 13.71 1.01 10.37
C TYR A 181 13.43 2.08 9.31
N ASN A 182 13.87 1.84 8.07
CA ASN A 182 13.72 2.81 7.00
C ASN A 182 12.73 2.39 5.90
N LEU A 183 11.98 1.31 6.11
CA LEU A 183 10.91 0.87 5.22
C LEU A 183 9.69 0.47 6.03
N GLY A 184 8.55 0.99 5.67
CA GLY A 184 7.27 0.59 6.26
C GLY A 184 6.10 1.01 5.39
N GLY A 185 4.92 0.45 5.66
CA GLY A 185 3.72 0.85 4.96
C GLY A 185 2.55 -0.11 5.17
N GLU A 186 1.54 0.11 4.37
CA GLU A 186 0.24 -0.55 4.44
C GLU A 186 -0.12 -1.24 3.13
N GLN A 187 -0.95 -2.27 3.19
CA GLN A 187 -1.51 -2.94 2.03
C GLN A 187 -2.26 -1.97 1.10
N SER A 188 -2.85 -0.91 1.66
CA SER A 188 -3.54 0.16 0.91
C SER A 188 -2.64 0.97 -0.03
N GLY A 189 -1.32 0.77 0.04
CA GLY A 189 -0.35 1.47 -0.81
C GLY A 189 0.30 2.69 -0.17
N HIS A 190 -0.02 3.06 1.07
CA HIS A 190 0.73 4.08 1.81
C HIS A 190 2.07 3.49 2.25
N ILE A 191 3.15 3.89 1.59
CA ILE A 191 4.50 3.32 1.80
C ILE A 191 5.49 4.45 2.10
N ILE A 192 6.24 4.28 3.18
CA ILE A 192 7.25 5.23 3.64
C ILE A 192 8.63 4.69 3.28
N LEU A 193 9.32 5.38 2.39
CA LEU A 193 10.70 5.13 2.01
C LEU A 193 11.62 6.04 2.82
N GLY A 194 11.91 5.68 4.08
CA GLY A 194 12.62 6.49 5.06
C GLY A 194 14.07 6.85 4.70
N LYS A 195 14.58 6.34 3.58
CA LYS A 195 15.82 6.82 2.97
C LYS A 195 15.62 8.19 2.30
N PHE A 196 14.42 8.47 1.81
CA PHE A 196 14.13 9.61 0.94
C PHE A 196 13.11 10.59 1.54
N ALA A 197 12.13 10.07 2.28
CA ALA A 197 11.03 10.87 2.82
C ALA A 197 10.61 10.39 4.21
N THR A 198 9.96 11.27 4.99
CA THR A 198 9.48 10.98 6.35
C THR A 198 7.98 10.63 6.38
N THR A 199 7.33 10.60 5.23
CA THR A 199 5.90 10.27 5.06
C THR A 199 5.71 9.43 3.79
N GLY A 200 4.50 8.91 3.56
CA GLY A 200 4.14 8.28 2.31
C GLY A 200 4.21 9.24 1.14
N ASP A 201 4.67 8.74 0.01
CA ASP A 201 4.72 9.45 -1.27
C ASP A 201 4.58 8.42 -2.39
N GLY A 202 3.39 8.35 -2.99
CA GLY A 202 3.06 7.34 -3.99
C GLY A 202 3.91 7.48 -5.26
N LEU A 203 4.25 8.70 -5.66
CA LEU A 203 5.07 8.94 -6.85
C LEU A 203 6.53 8.54 -6.61
N LEU A 204 7.07 8.83 -5.44
CA LEU A 204 8.41 8.37 -5.03
C LEU A 204 8.50 6.83 -5.01
N VAL A 205 7.49 6.16 -4.47
CA VAL A 205 7.40 4.69 -4.46
C VAL A 205 7.31 4.15 -5.89
N ALA A 206 6.54 4.80 -6.76
CA ALA A 206 6.45 4.44 -8.17
C ALA A 206 7.83 4.56 -8.86
N LEU A 207 8.56 5.65 -8.63
CA LEU A 207 9.90 5.85 -9.19
C LEU A 207 10.91 4.80 -8.68
N GLU A 208 10.88 4.45 -7.40
CA GLU A 208 11.74 3.39 -6.85
C GLU A 208 11.44 2.02 -7.47
N THR A 209 10.15 1.75 -7.75
CA THR A 209 9.73 0.54 -8.47
C THR A 209 10.19 0.55 -9.92
N LEU A 210 9.97 1.66 -10.62
CA LEU A 210 10.42 1.81 -12.01
C LEU A 210 11.95 1.74 -12.15
N PHE A 211 12.66 2.25 -11.15
CA PHE A 211 14.12 2.10 -11.09
C PHE A 211 14.56 0.64 -10.96
N ALA A 212 13.75 -0.22 -10.36
CA ALA A 212 14.00 -1.67 -10.33
C ALA A 212 13.62 -2.35 -11.67
N LEU A 213 12.54 -1.87 -12.32
CA LEU A 213 11.98 -2.43 -13.55
C LEU A 213 12.83 -2.11 -14.81
N ARG A 214 13.51 -0.96 -14.85
CA ARG A 214 14.26 -0.42 -16.02
C ARG A 214 15.22 -1.37 -16.74
N LYS A 215 15.52 -2.53 -16.16
CA LYS A 215 16.46 -3.51 -16.73
C LYS A 215 15.81 -4.54 -17.67
N GLY A 216 14.68 -4.23 -18.27
CA GLY A 216 13.98 -5.11 -19.21
C GLY A 216 13.26 -6.30 -18.57
N LYS A 217 13.01 -6.24 -17.27
CA LYS A 217 12.18 -7.22 -16.58
C LYS A 217 10.71 -6.91 -16.77
N LEU A 218 9.89 -7.92 -16.86
CA LEU A 218 8.44 -7.76 -16.80
C LEU A 218 8.01 -7.34 -15.38
N ALA A 219 6.99 -6.50 -15.26
CA ALA A 219 6.44 -6.11 -13.97
C ALA A 219 5.93 -7.33 -13.20
N SER A 220 5.27 -8.27 -13.89
CA SER A 220 4.82 -9.54 -13.29
C SER A 220 5.95 -10.39 -12.69
N GLU A 221 7.15 -10.34 -13.27
CA GLU A 221 8.33 -11.03 -12.72
C GLU A 221 8.91 -10.26 -11.52
N LEU A 222 8.94 -8.92 -11.61
CA LEU A 222 9.45 -8.07 -10.54
C LEU A 222 8.64 -8.26 -9.25
N PHE A 223 7.33 -8.36 -9.35
CA PHE A 223 6.42 -8.50 -8.22
C PHE A 223 6.13 -9.94 -7.80
N LYS A 224 6.66 -10.95 -8.51
CA LYS A 224 6.55 -12.35 -8.11
C LYS A 224 7.52 -12.68 -6.96
N VAL A 225 7.38 -11.96 -5.84
CA VAL A 225 8.28 -12.11 -4.68
C VAL A 225 7.75 -13.10 -3.65
N TYR A 226 6.44 -13.13 -3.44
CA TYR A 226 5.76 -14.11 -2.59
C TYR A 226 4.34 -14.39 -3.09
N LYS A 227 3.73 -15.47 -2.59
CA LYS A 227 2.33 -15.81 -2.87
C LYS A 227 1.46 -15.28 -1.73
N PRO A 228 0.54 -14.34 -1.98
CA PRO A 228 -0.40 -13.89 -0.97
C PRO A 228 -1.21 -15.06 -0.39
N VAL A 229 -1.37 -15.05 0.92
CA VAL A 229 -2.23 -16.03 1.59
C VAL A 229 -3.68 -15.61 1.40
N PRO A 230 -4.59 -16.53 1.00
CA PRO A 230 -6.00 -16.25 0.92
C PRO A 230 -6.55 -15.61 2.20
N GLN A 231 -7.29 -14.53 2.05
CA GLN A 231 -7.86 -13.75 3.12
C GLN A 231 -9.37 -13.64 2.97
N LYS A 232 -10.10 -13.77 4.07
CA LYS A 232 -11.53 -13.48 4.13
C LYS A 232 -11.80 -12.41 5.19
N LEU A 233 -12.46 -11.35 4.75
CA LEU A 233 -12.90 -10.25 5.61
C LEU A 233 -14.43 -10.31 5.74
N LEU A 234 -14.92 -10.37 6.98
CA LEU A 234 -16.35 -10.33 7.27
C LEU A 234 -16.66 -9.15 8.19
N ASN A 235 -17.63 -8.33 7.79
CA ASN A 235 -18.14 -7.23 8.58
C ASN A 235 -19.55 -7.61 9.06
N ILE A 236 -19.73 -7.76 10.38
CA ILE A 236 -21.03 -8.12 10.99
C ILE A 236 -21.62 -6.87 11.65
N LYS A 237 -22.81 -6.46 11.24
CA LYS A 237 -23.57 -5.39 11.92
C LYS A 237 -23.98 -5.90 13.30
N VAL A 238 -23.81 -5.08 14.33
CA VAL A 238 -24.16 -5.40 15.71
C VAL A 238 -24.86 -4.22 16.38
N LYS A 239 -25.76 -4.49 17.31
CA LYS A 239 -26.38 -3.44 18.14
C LYS A 239 -25.38 -2.83 19.12
N ASP A 240 -24.54 -3.65 19.76
CA ASP A 240 -23.49 -3.21 20.65
C ASP A 240 -22.14 -3.87 20.27
N LYS A 241 -21.15 -3.03 20.00
CA LYS A 241 -19.77 -3.47 19.69
C LYS A 241 -19.09 -4.19 20.85
N LYS A 242 -19.55 -3.99 22.09
CA LYS A 242 -19.03 -4.66 23.30
C LYS A 242 -19.28 -6.16 23.29
N ILE A 243 -20.15 -6.70 22.41
CA ILE A 243 -20.39 -8.13 22.26
C ILE A 243 -19.10 -8.93 22.05
N VAL A 244 -18.08 -8.35 21.42
CA VAL A 244 -16.75 -8.97 21.26
C VAL A 244 -16.11 -9.30 22.61
N ASN A 245 -16.45 -8.55 23.67
CA ASN A 245 -15.94 -8.73 25.02
C ASN A 245 -16.74 -9.74 25.85
N SER A 246 -17.87 -10.24 25.36
CA SER A 246 -18.67 -11.26 26.07
C SER A 246 -17.86 -12.55 26.27
N THR A 247 -18.13 -13.26 27.35
CA THR A 247 -17.45 -14.54 27.66
C THR A 247 -17.59 -15.55 26.54
N LYS A 248 -18.79 -15.62 25.93
CA LYS A 248 -19.08 -16.51 24.80
C LYS A 248 -18.23 -16.17 23.57
N CYS A 249 -18.16 -14.88 23.21
CA CYS A 249 -17.39 -14.44 22.06
C CYS A 249 -15.87 -14.60 22.30
N LYS A 250 -15.35 -14.23 23.47
CA LYS A 250 -13.95 -14.43 23.83
C LYS A 250 -13.53 -15.90 23.76
N LYS A 251 -14.37 -16.83 24.26
CA LYS A 251 -14.12 -18.28 24.16
C LYS A 251 -14.05 -18.73 22.70
N ALA A 252 -14.98 -18.28 21.88
CA ALA A 252 -15.01 -18.59 20.43
C ALA A 252 -13.77 -18.06 19.71
N ILE A 253 -13.35 -16.81 19.99
CA ILE A 253 -12.14 -16.22 19.44
C ILE A 253 -10.90 -17.01 19.85
N LYS A 254 -10.79 -17.40 21.12
CA LYS A 254 -9.68 -18.23 21.62
C LYS A 254 -9.62 -19.55 20.86
N THR A 255 -10.74 -20.29 20.80
CA THR A 255 -10.83 -21.57 20.06
C THR A 255 -10.41 -21.41 18.59
N ALA A 256 -10.96 -20.42 17.88
CA ALA A 256 -10.61 -20.16 16.49
C ALA A 256 -9.12 -19.77 16.33
N SER A 257 -8.56 -18.99 17.26
CA SER A 257 -7.15 -18.62 17.26
C SER A 257 -6.21 -19.82 17.47
N GLU A 258 -6.59 -20.75 18.34
CA GLU A 258 -5.83 -22.00 18.54
C GLU A 258 -5.88 -22.90 17.30
N MET A 259 -7.04 -23.01 16.64
CA MET A 259 -7.20 -23.81 15.42
C MET A 259 -6.31 -23.29 14.27
N ILE A 260 -6.17 -21.96 14.14
CA ILE A 260 -5.42 -21.33 13.04
C ILE A 260 -3.94 -21.08 13.36
N LYS A 261 -3.54 -21.31 14.63
CA LYS A 261 -2.16 -21.11 15.08
C LYS A 261 -1.16 -21.83 14.16
N ASN A 262 -0.12 -21.13 13.71
CA ASN A 262 0.91 -21.59 12.77
C ASN A 262 0.43 -21.92 11.33
N LYS A 263 -0.89 -21.89 11.08
CA LYS A 263 -1.51 -22.20 9.76
C LYS A 263 -2.08 -20.95 9.09
N GLY A 264 -2.17 -19.86 9.81
CA GLY A 264 -2.76 -18.62 9.34
C GLY A 264 -2.87 -17.59 10.47
N ARG A 265 -3.78 -16.65 10.28
CA ARG A 265 -3.97 -15.54 11.22
C ARG A 265 -5.44 -15.16 11.32
N LEU A 266 -5.86 -14.78 12.53
CA LEU A 266 -7.20 -14.32 12.83
C LEU A 266 -7.13 -12.98 13.56
N ILE A 267 -7.93 -12.01 13.11
CA ILE A 267 -8.14 -10.73 13.79
C ILE A 267 -9.63 -10.50 13.95
N VAL A 268 -10.07 -10.23 15.16
CA VAL A 268 -11.45 -9.86 15.49
C VAL A 268 -11.41 -8.54 16.23
N ARG A 269 -12.09 -7.51 15.69
CA ARG A 269 -12.10 -6.20 16.32
C ARG A 269 -13.41 -5.44 16.08
N PRO A 270 -13.85 -4.60 17.00
CA PRO A 270 -14.91 -3.65 16.73
C PRO A 270 -14.44 -2.61 15.69
N SER A 271 -15.36 -2.11 14.87
CA SER A 271 -15.10 -0.95 14.02
C SER A 271 -15.04 0.33 14.86
N GLY A 272 -14.11 1.23 14.56
CA GLY A 272 -14.00 2.53 15.24
C GLY A 272 -15.24 3.40 14.98
N THR A 273 -15.67 3.49 13.73
CA THR A 273 -16.67 4.45 13.24
C THR A 273 -18.08 3.86 13.03
N GLU A 274 -18.20 2.56 12.81
CA GLU A 274 -19.47 1.92 12.44
C GLU A 274 -19.92 0.91 13.52
N PRO A 275 -21.24 0.62 13.64
CA PRO A 275 -21.77 -0.41 14.53
C PRO A 275 -21.55 -1.81 13.94
N LYS A 276 -20.29 -2.19 13.79
CA LYS A 276 -19.85 -3.46 13.18
C LYS A 276 -18.71 -4.10 13.94
N VAL A 277 -18.65 -5.42 13.92
CA VAL A 277 -17.49 -6.23 14.26
C VAL A 277 -16.84 -6.70 12.98
N ARG A 278 -15.53 -6.51 12.87
CA ARG A 278 -14.72 -6.94 11.73
C ARG A 278 -13.94 -8.18 12.09
N ILE A 279 -14.09 -9.23 11.28
CA ILE A 279 -13.37 -10.49 11.39
C ILE A 279 -12.51 -10.62 10.14
N MET A 280 -11.22 -10.73 10.28
CA MET A 280 -10.28 -11.04 9.22
C MET A 280 -9.61 -12.38 9.53
N CYS A 281 -9.63 -13.30 8.58
CA CYS A 281 -9.03 -14.61 8.71
C CYS A 281 -8.22 -14.94 7.46
N GLU A 282 -6.99 -15.41 7.64
CA GLU A 282 -6.03 -15.70 6.57
C GLU A 282 -5.46 -17.11 6.75
N SER A 283 -5.48 -17.92 5.71
CA SER A 283 -4.80 -19.22 5.67
C SER A 283 -4.75 -19.74 4.22
N PHE A 284 -3.78 -20.60 3.90
CA PHE A 284 -3.82 -21.38 2.66
C PHE A 284 -4.94 -22.43 2.66
N ASN A 285 -5.47 -22.78 3.83
CA ASN A 285 -6.59 -23.70 3.97
C ASN A 285 -7.92 -22.94 4.08
N LEU A 286 -8.65 -22.82 2.97
CA LEU A 286 -9.94 -22.12 2.90
C LEU A 286 -11.01 -22.73 3.82
N SER A 287 -11.04 -24.06 4.01
CA SER A 287 -11.95 -24.72 4.96
C SER A 287 -11.70 -24.26 6.38
N LEU A 288 -10.43 -24.12 6.77
CA LEU A 288 -10.04 -23.64 8.09
C LEU A 288 -10.50 -22.19 8.31
N ILE A 289 -10.34 -21.32 7.30
CA ILE A 289 -10.84 -19.94 7.34
C ILE A 289 -12.33 -19.92 7.64
N ASN A 290 -13.12 -20.68 6.87
CA ASN A 290 -14.57 -20.74 7.05
C ASN A 290 -14.95 -21.23 8.44
N LYS A 291 -14.35 -22.32 8.92
CA LYS A 291 -14.57 -22.85 10.26
C LYS A 291 -14.30 -21.82 11.34
N CYS A 292 -13.17 -21.12 11.30
CA CYS A 292 -12.81 -20.07 12.25
C CYS A 292 -13.83 -18.92 12.26
N ILE A 293 -14.23 -18.46 11.08
CA ILE A 293 -15.23 -17.39 10.94
C ILE A 293 -16.58 -17.83 11.48
N ASP A 294 -17.05 -19.03 11.15
CA ASP A 294 -18.37 -19.56 11.56
C ASP A 294 -18.48 -19.74 13.08
N ILE A 295 -17.42 -20.22 13.73
CA ILE A 295 -17.36 -20.34 15.21
C ILE A 295 -17.61 -18.96 15.85
N ILE A 296 -16.99 -17.92 15.34
CA ILE A 296 -17.12 -16.56 15.91
C ILE A 296 -18.47 -15.94 15.52
N LYS A 297 -18.89 -16.08 14.25
CA LYS A 297 -20.16 -15.55 13.76
C LYS A 297 -21.34 -16.00 14.61
N LYS A 298 -21.42 -17.28 15.01
CA LYS A 298 -22.45 -17.86 15.87
C LYS A 298 -22.54 -17.21 17.25
N THR A 299 -21.58 -16.42 17.68
CA THR A 299 -21.55 -15.77 19.01
C THR A 299 -21.85 -14.28 18.97
N ILE A 300 -21.94 -13.70 17.76
CA ILE A 300 -22.12 -12.25 17.54
C ILE A 300 -23.58 -11.93 17.21
N HIS A 301 -24.41 -12.94 16.96
CA HIS A 301 -25.87 -12.80 16.73
C HIS A 301 -26.67 -12.94 17.99
#